data_11a68e8c0c591bce3e6e993adafbc6b6
#
_entry.id   11a68e8c0c591bce3e6e993adafbc6b6
#
_cell.length_a   1.000
_cell.length_b   1.000
_cell.length_c   1.000
_cell.angle_alpha   90.00
_cell.angle_beta   90.00
_cell.angle_gamma   90.00
#
_symmetry.space_group_name_H-M   'P 1'
#
loop_
_entity.id
_entity.type
_entity.pdbx_description
1 polymer ?
#
loop_
_entity_poly.entity_id
_entity_poly.type
_entity_poly.pdbx_seq_one_letter_code
_entity_poly.pdbx_strand_id
1 'polypeptide(L)'
;MPLVLFFLITIPLLASAQDAAGGPWKEERSDENLVIHSRAVPGTEIREVKATAIMTGTIKEAVDIIFDRKNHPGNMPYIKKSIVLSKDEKCDVSYNIVSPPVASNRDYIVRSCADMVSRYETKLWWETATHPDHPENDDNVRVKINKGYYIFRQVEPDKLLVDYYIYTDPGGSLPIFVKNIANRTGVSDVLESLAKTILKRRKK
;
A
#
# COMPACT_ATOMS: atom_id res chain seq x y z
N MET A 1 -2.85 -61.06 -14.43
CA MET A 1 -2.83 -59.89 -13.53
C MET A 1 -1.98 -58.83 -14.20
N PRO A 2 -2.52 -57.71 -14.69
CA PRO A 2 -1.73 -56.64 -15.27
C PRO A 2 -1.25 -55.69 -14.17
N LEU A 3 0.03 -55.39 -14.20
CA LEU A 3 0.74 -54.47 -13.32
C LEU A 3 0.41 -53.04 -13.76
N VAL A 4 -0.34 -52.28 -12.91
CA VAL A 4 -0.64 -50.86 -13.15
C VAL A 4 0.54 -50.03 -12.61
N LEU A 5 1.30 -49.45 -13.53
CA LEU A 5 2.42 -48.56 -13.22
C LEU A 5 1.86 -47.18 -12.97
N PHE A 6 1.86 -46.71 -11.70
CA PHE A 6 1.52 -45.33 -11.34
C PHE A 6 2.70 -44.41 -11.69
N PHE A 7 2.55 -43.58 -12.72
CA PHE A 7 3.46 -42.48 -12.99
C PHE A 7 3.13 -41.32 -12.02
N LEU A 8 3.98 -41.09 -11.04
CA LEU A 8 4.01 -39.89 -10.23
C LEU A 8 4.52 -38.73 -11.09
N ILE A 9 3.61 -37.87 -11.57
CA ILE A 9 3.96 -36.62 -12.22
C ILE A 9 4.33 -35.64 -11.11
N THR A 10 5.61 -35.43 -10.88
CA THR A 10 6.11 -34.32 -10.07
C THR A 10 5.99 -33.03 -10.88
N ILE A 11 5.03 -32.19 -10.59
CA ILE A 11 4.94 -30.84 -11.14
C ILE A 11 6.01 -29.99 -10.43
N PRO A 12 7.03 -29.47 -11.13
CA PRO A 12 7.96 -28.54 -10.51
C PRO A 12 7.19 -27.24 -10.18
N LEU A 13 7.19 -26.89 -8.90
CA LEU A 13 6.72 -25.60 -8.42
C LEU A 13 7.67 -24.54 -9.00
N LEU A 14 7.27 -23.89 -10.08
CA LEU A 14 7.95 -22.71 -10.62
C LEU A 14 7.81 -21.60 -9.60
N ALA A 15 8.76 -21.50 -8.68
CA ALA A 15 8.95 -20.30 -7.88
C ALA A 15 9.22 -19.14 -8.86
N SER A 16 8.32 -18.16 -8.87
CA SER A 16 8.47 -16.99 -9.73
C SER A 16 9.76 -16.26 -9.36
N ALA A 17 10.60 -16.00 -10.33
CA ALA A 17 11.92 -15.36 -10.21
C ALA A 17 11.91 -13.90 -9.73
N GLN A 18 10.77 -13.38 -9.24
CA GLN A 18 10.63 -12.01 -8.74
C GLN A 18 10.98 -11.82 -7.25
N ASP A 19 11.26 -12.90 -6.51
CA ASP A 19 11.65 -12.84 -5.09
C ASP A 19 13.18 -12.74 -4.85
N ALA A 20 13.98 -12.63 -5.89
CA ALA A 20 15.44 -12.80 -5.79
C ALA A 20 16.21 -11.58 -5.21
N ALA A 21 15.57 -10.46 -4.87
CA ALA A 21 16.28 -9.24 -4.48
C ALA A 21 16.24 -8.91 -2.97
N GLY A 22 15.49 -9.65 -2.15
CA GLY A 22 15.36 -9.37 -0.71
C GLY A 22 15.47 -10.63 0.14
N GLY A 23 15.66 -10.45 1.45
CA GLY A 23 15.61 -11.55 2.42
C GLY A 23 14.20 -12.19 2.49
N PRO A 24 14.04 -13.26 3.28
CA PRO A 24 12.73 -13.90 3.44
C PRO A 24 11.72 -12.93 4.09
N TRP A 25 10.46 -13.06 3.70
CA TRP A 25 9.36 -12.37 4.34
C TRP A 25 9.15 -12.92 5.76
N LYS A 26 9.10 -12.02 6.75
CA LYS A 26 8.83 -12.33 8.14
C LYS A 26 7.41 -11.86 8.47
N GLU A 27 6.60 -12.74 9.05
CA GLU A 27 5.30 -12.37 9.59
C GLU A 27 5.48 -11.45 10.79
N GLU A 28 4.78 -10.32 10.79
CA GLU A 28 4.83 -9.30 11.83
C GLU A 28 3.50 -9.20 12.61
N ARG A 29 2.40 -9.55 11.95
CA ARG A 29 1.05 -9.59 12.52
C ARG A 29 0.21 -10.59 11.72
N SER A 30 -0.62 -11.36 12.42
CA SER A 30 -1.61 -12.26 11.81
C SER A 30 -2.88 -12.26 12.64
N ASP A 31 -3.94 -11.67 12.08
CA ASP A 31 -5.28 -11.64 12.64
C ASP A 31 -6.25 -12.30 11.65
N GLU A 32 -7.52 -12.48 12.06
CA GLU A 32 -8.56 -13.08 11.22
C GLU A 32 -8.70 -12.40 9.85
N ASN A 33 -8.57 -11.07 9.78
CA ASN A 33 -8.82 -10.29 8.58
C ASN A 33 -7.61 -9.49 8.08
N LEU A 34 -6.42 -9.64 8.71
CA LEU A 34 -5.23 -8.87 8.35
C LEU A 34 -3.96 -9.65 8.68
N VAL A 35 -3.15 -9.88 7.66
CA VAL A 35 -1.80 -10.46 7.81
C VAL A 35 -0.78 -9.47 7.27
N ILE A 36 0.27 -9.18 8.05
CA ILE A 36 1.34 -8.24 7.69
C ILE A 36 2.68 -8.95 7.72
N HIS A 37 3.45 -8.77 6.65
CA HIS A 37 4.82 -9.26 6.55
C HIS A 37 5.77 -8.11 6.24
N SER A 38 7.02 -8.25 6.69
CA SER A 38 8.10 -7.35 6.28
C SER A 38 9.34 -8.15 5.85
N ARG A 39 10.19 -7.54 5.02
CA ARG A 39 11.50 -8.11 4.69
C ARG A 39 12.56 -7.03 4.54
N ALA A 40 13.83 -7.42 4.70
CA ALA A 40 14.97 -6.56 4.46
C ALA A 40 15.13 -6.29 2.95
N VAL A 41 15.54 -5.08 2.61
CA VAL A 41 15.90 -4.68 1.24
C VAL A 41 17.43 -4.54 1.18
N PRO A 42 18.12 -5.22 0.25
CA PRO A 42 19.58 -5.12 0.12
C PRO A 42 20.04 -3.67 -0.03
N GLY A 43 21.13 -3.31 0.64
CA GLY A 43 21.72 -1.99 0.57
C GLY A 43 21.02 -0.90 1.39
N THR A 44 20.01 -1.25 2.19
CA THR A 44 19.30 -0.32 3.08
C THR A 44 18.87 -1.01 4.38
N GLU A 45 18.71 -0.23 5.43
CA GLU A 45 18.14 -0.70 6.69
C GLU A 45 16.60 -0.58 6.73
N ILE A 46 16.01 0.11 5.74
CA ILE A 46 14.54 0.24 5.61
C ILE A 46 13.97 -1.08 5.09
N ARG A 47 12.93 -1.54 5.76
CA ARG A 47 12.19 -2.75 5.37
C ARG A 47 11.01 -2.39 4.48
N GLU A 48 10.77 -3.23 3.49
CA GLU A 48 9.50 -3.19 2.76
C GLU A 48 8.44 -4.01 3.51
N VAL A 49 7.18 -3.63 3.31
CA VAL A 49 6.04 -4.22 4.00
C VAL A 49 4.98 -4.62 2.99
N LYS A 50 4.42 -5.81 3.18
CA LYS A 50 3.20 -6.24 2.48
C LYS A 50 2.15 -6.66 3.48
N ALA A 51 0.88 -6.53 3.08
CA ALA A 51 -0.25 -7.01 3.86
C ALA A 51 -1.30 -7.62 2.94
N THR A 52 -2.03 -8.59 3.49
CA THR A 52 -3.25 -9.11 2.89
C THR A 52 -4.38 -8.88 3.87
N ALA A 53 -5.46 -8.22 3.40
CA ALA A 53 -6.61 -7.91 4.23
C ALA A 53 -7.91 -8.37 3.57
N ILE A 54 -8.89 -8.76 4.38
CA ILE A 54 -10.27 -9.00 3.96
C ILE A 54 -11.13 -7.89 4.56
N MET A 55 -11.96 -7.25 3.73
CA MET A 55 -12.84 -6.18 4.20
C MET A 55 -14.17 -6.16 3.44
N THR A 56 -15.20 -5.64 4.09
CA THR A 56 -16.49 -5.37 3.46
C THR A 56 -16.36 -4.21 2.48
N GLY A 57 -16.83 -4.40 1.24
CA GLY A 57 -16.80 -3.34 0.24
C GLY A 57 -16.72 -3.83 -1.19
N THR A 58 -16.67 -2.86 -2.11
CA THR A 58 -16.48 -3.08 -3.55
C THR A 58 -15.19 -2.42 -4.02
N ILE A 59 -14.64 -2.93 -5.13
CA ILE A 59 -13.48 -2.34 -5.80
C ILE A 59 -13.70 -0.84 -6.05
N LYS A 60 -14.91 -0.50 -6.56
CA LYS A 60 -15.25 0.89 -6.87
C LYS A 60 -15.17 1.78 -5.63
N GLU A 61 -15.74 1.37 -4.51
CA GLU A 61 -15.70 2.15 -3.26
C GLU A 61 -14.27 2.37 -2.78
N ALA A 62 -13.44 1.33 -2.83
CA ALA A 62 -12.04 1.43 -2.40
C ALA A 62 -11.24 2.40 -3.29
N VAL A 63 -11.35 2.27 -4.61
CA VAL A 63 -10.67 3.14 -5.59
C VAL A 63 -11.15 4.58 -5.47
N ASP A 64 -12.48 4.80 -5.36
CA ASP A 64 -13.05 6.13 -5.19
C ASP A 64 -12.52 6.83 -3.92
N ILE A 65 -12.34 6.10 -2.82
CA ILE A 65 -11.78 6.66 -1.58
C ILE A 65 -10.32 7.05 -1.76
N ILE A 66 -9.52 6.21 -2.41
CA ILE A 66 -8.08 6.48 -2.59
C ILE A 66 -7.83 7.65 -3.53
N PHE A 67 -8.66 7.87 -4.56
CA PHE A 67 -8.55 9.01 -5.45
C PHE A 67 -9.29 10.27 -4.96
N ASP A 68 -10.05 10.18 -3.88
CA ASP A 68 -10.73 11.32 -3.26
C ASP A 68 -9.77 12.11 -2.36
N ARG A 69 -8.72 12.68 -2.98
CA ARG A 69 -7.61 13.38 -2.31
C ARG A 69 -8.09 14.49 -1.37
N LYS A 70 -9.13 15.22 -1.77
CA LYS A 70 -9.72 16.30 -0.98
C LYS A 70 -10.16 15.84 0.41
N ASN A 71 -10.67 14.63 0.51
CA ASN A 71 -11.20 14.05 1.75
C ASN A 71 -10.21 13.12 2.47
N HIS A 72 -8.97 13.00 1.99
CA HIS A 72 -7.93 12.26 2.70
C HIS A 72 -7.72 12.76 4.13
N PRO A 73 -7.65 14.08 4.41
CA PRO A 73 -7.73 14.55 5.78
C PRO A 73 -9.05 14.07 6.42
N GLY A 74 -8.96 13.21 7.43
CA GLY A 74 -10.12 12.61 8.12
C GLY A 74 -10.61 11.26 7.58
N ASN A 75 -10.10 10.79 6.42
CA ASN A 75 -10.41 9.46 5.88
C ASN A 75 -9.17 8.55 5.77
N MET A 76 -7.97 9.14 5.75
CA MET A 76 -6.70 8.41 5.76
C MET A 76 -5.88 8.79 6.98
N PRO A 77 -5.14 7.86 7.59
CA PRO A 77 -4.41 8.14 8.82
C PRO A 77 -3.31 9.16 8.55
N TYR A 78 -3.13 10.06 9.51
CA TYR A 78 -2.05 11.04 9.55
C TYR A 78 -2.01 12.07 8.41
N ILE A 79 -2.87 11.98 7.39
CA ILE A 79 -2.91 12.95 6.30
C ILE A 79 -3.48 14.27 6.82
N LYS A 80 -2.64 15.31 6.86
CA LYS A 80 -3.01 16.68 7.22
C LYS A 80 -3.50 17.48 6.01
N LYS A 81 -2.91 17.24 4.84
CA LYS A 81 -3.24 17.91 3.58
C LYS A 81 -3.01 16.96 2.42
N SER A 82 -3.91 16.98 1.44
CA SER A 82 -3.73 16.29 0.18
C SER A 82 -4.35 17.13 -0.94
N ILE A 83 -3.57 17.42 -1.98
CA ILE A 83 -4.02 18.19 -3.15
C ILE A 83 -3.59 17.48 -4.43
N VAL A 84 -4.45 17.50 -5.44
CA VAL A 84 -4.13 17.04 -6.78
C VAL A 84 -3.40 18.16 -7.50
N LEU A 85 -2.21 17.86 -8.02
CA LEU A 85 -1.38 18.79 -8.80
C LEU A 85 -1.68 18.64 -10.31
N SER A 86 -1.87 17.40 -10.75
CA SER A 86 -2.30 17.08 -12.11
C SER A 86 -3.08 15.77 -12.13
N LYS A 87 -3.90 15.58 -13.17
CA LYS A 87 -4.71 14.38 -13.34
C LYS A 87 -4.93 14.10 -14.81
N ASP A 88 -4.85 12.82 -15.18
CA ASP A 88 -5.30 12.28 -16.46
C ASP A 88 -6.41 11.23 -16.25
N GLU A 89 -6.73 10.44 -17.27
CA GLU A 89 -7.81 9.45 -17.21
C GLU A 89 -7.56 8.33 -16.18
N LYS A 90 -6.30 7.94 -15.96
CA LYS A 90 -5.92 6.79 -15.15
C LYS A 90 -5.11 7.15 -13.91
N CYS A 91 -4.45 8.30 -13.93
CA CYS A 91 -3.47 8.69 -12.93
C CYS A 91 -3.75 10.08 -12.37
N ASP A 92 -3.32 10.30 -11.13
CA ASP A 92 -3.13 11.64 -10.58
C ASP A 92 -1.70 11.81 -10.05
N VAL A 93 -1.24 13.06 -9.99
CA VAL A 93 -0.08 13.47 -9.21
C VAL A 93 -0.59 14.28 -8.04
N SER A 94 -0.24 13.87 -6.83
CA SER A 94 -0.72 14.55 -5.62
C SER A 94 0.42 14.93 -4.70
N TYR A 95 0.30 16.11 -4.07
CA TYR A 95 1.14 16.57 -2.97
C TYR A 95 0.42 16.32 -1.65
N ASN A 96 1.13 15.69 -0.71
CA ASN A 96 0.57 15.25 0.56
C ASN A 96 1.45 15.71 1.71
N ILE A 97 0.82 16.16 2.81
CA ILE A 97 1.48 16.41 4.09
C ILE A 97 0.93 15.41 5.10
N VAL A 98 1.83 14.67 5.76
CA VAL A 98 1.52 13.75 6.85
C VAL A 98 2.07 14.28 8.16
N SER A 99 1.29 14.11 9.23
CA SER A 99 1.62 14.51 10.59
C SER A 99 1.60 13.28 11.50
N PRO A 100 2.70 12.51 11.56
CA PRO A 100 2.76 11.34 12.42
C PRO A 100 2.86 11.74 13.91
N PRO A 101 2.36 10.91 14.85
CA PRO A 101 2.25 11.28 16.27
C PRO A 101 3.59 11.59 16.95
N VAL A 102 4.67 10.95 16.50
CA VAL A 102 5.98 10.97 17.22
C VAL A 102 7.11 11.60 16.41
N ALA A 103 6.77 12.33 15.36
CA ALA A 103 7.78 12.91 14.47
C ALA A 103 7.29 14.20 13.83
N SER A 104 8.22 15.04 13.32
CA SER A 104 7.87 16.23 12.55
C SER A 104 7.06 15.88 11.30
N ASN A 105 6.37 16.85 10.73
CA ASN A 105 5.62 16.65 9.50
C ASN A 105 6.53 16.14 8.38
N ARG A 106 5.96 15.31 7.53
CA ARG A 106 6.57 14.86 6.27
C ARG A 106 5.71 15.34 5.13
N ASP A 107 6.35 15.58 4.00
CA ASP A 107 5.62 15.75 2.75
C ASP A 107 6.14 14.79 1.66
N TYR A 108 5.29 14.53 0.70
CA TYR A 108 5.65 13.72 -0.46
C TYR A 108 4.77 14.05 -1.66
N ILE A 109 5.33 13.81 -2.84
CA ILE A 109 4.60 13.86 -4.10
C ILE A 109 4.61 12.45 -4.67
N VAL A 110 3.45 11.96 -5.06
CA VAL A 110 3.31 10.65 -5.70
C VAL A 110 2.46 10.78 -6.96
N ARG A 111 2.85 10.01 -7.98
CA ARG A 111 2.00 9.68 -9.11
C ARG A 111 1.29 8.37 -8.79
N SER A 112 -0.02 8.38 -8.82
CA SER A 112 -0.86 7.21 -8.52
C SER A 112 -1.73 6.89 -9.72
N CYS A 113 -1.79 5.62 -10.10
CA CYS A 113 -2.55 5.13 -11.24
C CYS A 113 -3.41 3.93 -10.85
N ALA A 114 -4.55 3.76 -11.56
CA ALA A 114 -5.39 2.57 -11.42
C ALA A 114 -5.55 1.87 -12.78
N ASP A 115 -5.23 0.59 -12.80
CA ASP A 115 -5.36 -0.29 -13.95
C ASP A 115 -6.43 -1.35 -13.65
N MET A 116 -7.52 -1.35 -14.43
CA MET A 116 -8.51 -2.41 -14.38
C MET A 116 -7.95 -3.65 -15.07
N VAL A 117 -7.59 -4.67 -14.30
CA VAL A 117 -7.07 -5.94 -14.80
C VAL A 117 -8.22 -6.82 -15.32
N SER A 118 -9.33 -6.83 -14.58
CA SER A 118 -10.58 -7.48 -14.97
C SER A 118 -11.74 -6.83 -14.23
N ARG A 119 -12.98 -7.27 -14.51
CA ARG A 119 -14.16 -6.81 -13.75
C ARG A 119 -14.10 -7.12 -12.24
N TYR A 120 -13.23 -8.05 -11.85
CA TYR A 120 -13.07 -8.53 -10.47
C TYR A 120 -11.72 -8.18 -9.87
N GLU A 121 -10.83 -7.53 -10.62
CA GLU A 121 -9.51 -7.15 -10.12
C GLU A 121 -9.09 -5.79 -10.66
N THR A 122 -8.62 -4.93 -9.75
CA THR A 122 -8.01 -3.63 -10.07
C THR A 122 -6.69 -3.52 -9.32
N LYS A 123 -5.63 -3.15 -10.02
CA LYS A 123 -4.35 -2.76 -9.46
C LYS A 123 -4.28 -1.23 -9.39
N LEU A 124 -4.09 -0.70 -8.20
CA LEU A 124 -3.74 0.70 -7.98
C LEU A 124 -2.30 0.74 -7.51
N TRP A 125 -1.47 1.54 -8.14
CA TRP A 125 -0.06 1.66 -7.77
C TRP A 125 0.37 3.12 -7.70
N TRP A 126 1.43 3.38 -6.96
CA TRP A 126 2.03 4.71 -6.89
C TRP A 126 3.54 4.63 -6.79
N GLU A 127 4.16 5.73 -7.19
CA GLU A 127 5.59 5.96 -7.09
C GLU A 127 5.88 7.41 -6.74
N THR A 128 7.06 7.66 -6.19
CA THR A 128 7.53 9.02 -5.91
C THR A 128 7.59 9.83 -7.19
N ALA A 129 7.10 11.06 -7.12
CA ALA A 129 7.16 12.05 -8.19
C ALA A 129 7.76 13.37 -7.69
N THR A 130 8.01 14.30 -8.60
CA THR A 130 8.41 15.67 -8.31
C THR A 130 7.46 16.65 -9.01
N HIS A 131 7.37 17.88 -8.50
CA HIS A 131 6.59 18.94 -9.12
C HIS A 131 7.27 20.29 -8.88
N PRO A 132 7.40 21.16 -9.91
CA PRO A 132 8.14 22.42 -9.78
C PRO A 132 7.54 23.38 -8.75
N ASP A 133 6.21 23.39 -8.60
CA ASP A 133 5.52 24.28 -7.64
C ASP A 133 5.59 23.79 -6.19
N HIS A 134 6.15 22.61 -5.95
CA HIS A 134 6.31 22.03 -4.63
C HIS A 134 7.75 21.52 -4.42
N PRO A 135 8.77 22.40 -4.50
CA PRO A 135 10.15 22.04 -4.16
C PRO A 135 10.27 21.63 -2.69
N GLU A 136 11.38 21.01 -2.34
CA GLU A 136 11.69 20.76 -0.93
C GLU A 136 11.84 22.09 -0.18
N ASN A 137 11.41 22.10 1.08
CA ASN A 137 11.51 23.24 1.98
C ASN A 137 11.76 22.74 3.41
N ASP A 138 12.05 23.68 4.33
CA ASP A 138 12.38 23.35 5.71
C ASP A 138 11.15 23.11 6.61
N ASP A 139 9.94 23.34 6.11
CA ASP A 139 8.70 23.17 6.90
C ASP A 139 8.37 21.69 7.15
N ASN A 140 8.77 20.81 6.22
CA ASN A 140 8.49 19.38 6.27
C ASN A 140 9.71 18.56 5.83
N VAL A 141 9.85 17.38 6.39
CA VAL A 141 10.83 16.40 5.90
C VAL A 141 10.29 15.77 4.61
N ARG A 142 11.00 15.97 3.49
CA ARG A 142 10.64 15.36 2.20
C ARG A 142 10.93 13.87 2.21
N VAL A 143 9.88 13.06 1.99
CA VAL A 143 10.00 11.62 1.76
C VAL A 143 10.53 11.39 0.35
N LYS A 144 11.75 10.82 0.25
CA LYS A 144 12.45 10.61 -1.03
C LYS A 144 12.00 9.34 -1.75
N ILE A 145 11.54 8.34 -1.00
CA ILE A 145 11.10 7.06 -1.53
C ILE A 145 9.74 6.76 -0.94
N ASN A 146 8.74 6.69 -1.81
CA ASN A 146 7.40 6.25 -1.46
C ASN A 146 6.77 5.58 -2.69
N LYS A 147 6.74 4.26 -2.70
CA LYS A 147 6.16 3.47 -3.77
C LYS A 147 5.43 2.26 -3.23
N GLY A 148 4.43 1.82 -3.96
CA GLY A 148 3.65 0.66 -3.56
C GLY A 148 2.48 0.39 -4.48
N TYR A 149 1.63 -0.54 -4.03
CA TYR A 149 0.42 -0.87 -4.76
C TYR A 149 -0.65 -1.45 -3.83
N TYR A 150 -1.88 -1.39 -4.30
CA TYR A 150 -3.00 -2.22 -3.90
C TYR A 150 -3.36 -3.14 -5.06
N ILE A 151 -3.73 -4.38 -4.76
CA ILE A 151 -4.48 -5.24 -5.66
C ILE A 151 -5.80 -5.54 -4.97
N PHE A 152 -6.87 -5.00 -5.52
CA PHE A 152 -8.22 -5.22 -5.04
C PHE A 152 -8.86 -6.35 -5.83
N ARG A 153 -9.33 -7.40 -5.14
CA ARG A 153 -10.09 -8.50 -5.75
C ARG A 153 -11.47 -8.61 -5.13
N GLN A 154 -12.50 -8.56 -5.97
CA GLN A 154 -13.87 -8.79 -5.54
C GLN A 154 -14.10 -10.29 -5.44
N VAL A 155 -14.09 -10.83 -4.22
CA VAL A 155 -14.24 -12.28 -3.97
C VAL A 155 -15.69 -12.69 -3.75
N GLU A 156 -16.53 -11.79 -3.25
CA GLU A 156 -17.98 -11.89 -3.13
C GLU A 156 -18.60 -10.51 -3.43
N PRO A 157 -19.91 -10.38 -3.67
CA PRO A 157 -20.52 -9.08 -4.05
C PRO A 157 -20.19 -7.90 -3.12
N ASP A 158 -19.92 -8.17 -1.85
CA ASP A 158 -19.60 -7.17 -0.81
C ASP A 158 -18.36 -7.53 0.00
N LYS A 159 -17.42 -8.26 -0.58
CA LYS A 159 -16.21 -8.70 0.10
C LYS A 159 -15.00 -8.53 -0.79
N LEU A 160 -14.05 -7.73 -0.32
CA LEU A 160 -12.77 -7.47 -0.95
C LEU A 160 -11.66 -8.28 -0.28
N LEU A 161 -10.84 -8.92 -1.09
CA LEU A 161 -9.47 -9.31 -0.75
C LEU A 161 -8.53 -8.21 -1.25
N VAL A 162 -7.70 -7.69 -0.37
CA VAL A 162 -6.79 -6.58 -0.66
C VAL A 162 -5.37 -7.01 -0.38
N ASP A 163 -4.53 -7.08 -1.42
CA ASP A 163 -3.09 -7.14 -1.23
C ASP A 163 -2.53 -5.71 -1.28
N TYR A 164 -1.75 -5.38 -0.29
CA TYR A 164 -1.08 -4.08 -0.14
C TYR A 164 0.42 -4.27 -0.04
N TYR A 165 1.16 -3.44 -0.73
CA TYR A 165 2.62 -3.39 -0.64
C TYR A 165 3.09 -1.96 -0.57
N ILE A 166 4.07 -1.69 0.28
CA ILE A 166 4.72 -0.38 0.38
C ILE A 166 6.22 -0.53 0.66
N TYR A 167 7.00 0.31 -0.02
CA TYR A 167 8.38 0.61 0.31
C TYR A 167 8.52 2.13 0.44
N THR A 168 8.78 2.60 1.65
CA THR A 168 8.91 4.02 1.94
C THR A 168 10.03 4.27 2.93
N ASP A 169 10.85 5.29 2.67
CA ASP A 169 11.75 5.89 3.66
C ASP A 169 11.14 7.21 4.13
N PRO A 170 10.65 7.28 5.37
CA PRO A 170 10.04 8.50 5.91
C PRO A 170 11.05 9.65 6.07
N GLY A 171 12.34 9.43 5.79
CA GLY A 171 13.38 10.44 5.89
C GLY A 171 13.67 10.91 7.31
N GLY A 172 14.49 11.97 7.40
CA GLY A 172 14.85 12.63 8.66
C GLY A 172 15.71 11.77 9.60
N SER A 173 16.00 12.33 10.76
CA SER A 173 16.92 11.75 11.77
C SER A 173 16.26 10.75 12.72
N LEU A 174 15.20 10.04 12.28
CA LEU A 174 14.57 9.00 13.09
C LEU A 174 15.46 7.77 13.18
N PRO A 175 15.58 7.15 14.37
CA PRO A 175 16.21 5.85 14.51
C PRO A 175 15.56 4.81 13.59
N ILE A 176 16.36 3.92 13.01
CA ILE A 176 15.87 2.94 12.02
C ILE A 176 14.75 2.03 12.56
N PHE A 177 14.82 1.64 13.83
CA PHE A 177 13.77 0.82 14.43
C PHE A 177 12.43 1.57 14.51
N VAL A 178 12.45 2.91 14.74
CA VAL A 178 11.23 3.75 14.73
C VAL A 178 10.64 3.82 13.31
N LYS A 179 11.50 4.02 12.29
CA LYS A 179 11.06 4.00 10.88
C LYS A 179 10.40 2.68 10.51
N ASN A 180 10.99 1.56 10.88
CA ASN A 180 10.46 0.23 10.57
C ASN A 180 9.18 -0.11 11.35
N ILE A 181 9.03 0.33 12.60
CA ILE A 181 7.77 0.22 13.34
C ILE A 181 6.69 1.07 12.69
N ALA A 182 7.00 2.33 12.38
CA ALA A 182 6.05 3.24 11.75
C ALA A 182 5.54 2.71 10.40
N ASN A 183 6.39 2.10 9.60
CA ASN A 183 5.99 1.49 8.33
C ASN A 183 4.98 0.35 8.54
N ARG A 184 5.19 -0.52 9.54
CA ARG A 184 4.27 -1.64 9.85
C ARG A 184 2.93 -1.16 10.41
N THR A 185 2.97 -0.28 11.40
CA THR A 185 1.77 0.29 12.02
C THR A 185 0.98 1.11 11.01
N GLY A 186 1.66 1.91 10.19
CA GLY A 186 1.03 2.70 9.13
C GLY A 186 0.26 1.85 8.12
N VAL A 187 0.75 0.66 7.77
CA VAL A 187 0.03 -0.28 6.88
C VAL A 187 -1.29 -0.73 7.51
N SER A 188 -1.27 -1.12 8.78
CA SER A 188 -2.48 -1.48 9.53
C SER A 188 -3.49 -0.33 9.54
N ASP A 189 -3.02 0.86 9.92
CA ASP A 189 -3.87 2.06 10.03
C ASP A 189 -4.50 2.46 8.69
N VAL A 190 -3.75 2.35 7.59
CA VAL A 190 -4.26 2.65 6.23
C VAL A 190 -5.38 1.67 5.84
N LEU A 191 -5.17 0.37 6.00
CA LEU A 191 -6.16 -0.64 5.62
C LEU A 191 -7.41 -0.58 6.50
N GLU A 192 -7.25 -0.38 7.80
CA GLU A 192 -8.37 -0.19 8.73
C GLU A 192 -9.15 1.10 8.43
N SER A 193 -8.45 2.21 8.10
CA SER A 193 -9.10 3.47 7.73
C SER A 193 -9.86 3.36 6.42
N LEU A 194 -9.34 2.62 5.43
CA LEU A 194 -10.04 2.33 4.20
C LEU A 194 -11.34 1.58 4.47
N ALA A 195 -11.29 0.48 5.23
CA ALA A 195 -12.47 -0.30 5.61
C ALA A 195 -13.51 0.54 6.37
N LYS A 196 -13.07 1.32 7.37
CA LYS A 196 -13.94 2.23 8.14
C LYS A 196 -14.59 3.30 7.26
N THR A 197 -13.84 3.83 6.28
CA THR A 197 -14.34 4.88 5.39
C THR A 197 -15.39 4.34 4.41
N ILE A 198 -15.22 3.12 3.88
CA ILE A 198 -16.25 2.44 3.08
C ILE A 198 -17.56 2.37 3.87
N LEU A 199 -17.51 1.81 5.08
CA LEU A 199 -18.69 1.66 5.92
C LEU A 199 -19.34 3.01 6.31
N LYS A 200 -18.53 4.04 6.55
CA LYS A 200 -19.00 5.41 6.86
C LYS A 200 -19.72 6.05 5.68
N ARG A 201 -19.23 5.85 4.44
CA ARG A 201 -19.87 6.41 3.22
C ARG A 201 -21.21 5.77 2.93
N ARG A 202 -21.41 4.49 3.25
CA ARG A 202 -22.67 3.77 3.07
C ARG A 202 -23.78 4.20 4.03
N LYS A 203 -23.44 4.81 5.17
CA LYS A 203 -24.40 5.29 6.17
C LYS A 203 -24.94 6.69 5.89
N LYS A 204 -24.42 7.36 4.87
CA LYS A 204 -24.85 8.68 4.42
C LYS A 204 -25.80 8.61 3.24
#